data_166ad103e8fd267910cd0cd71039cb8b
#
_entry.id   166ad103e8fd267910cd0cd71039cb8b
#
_cell.length_a   1.000
_cell.length_b   1.000
_cell.length_c   1.000
_cell.angle_alpha   90.00
_cell.angle_beta   90.00
_cell.angle_gamma   90.00
#
_symmetry.space_group_name_H-M   'P 1'
#
loop_
_entity.id
_entity.type
_entity.pdbx_description
1 polymer ?
#
loop_
_entity_poly.entity_id
_entity_poly.type
_entity_poly.pdbx_seq_one_letter_code
_entity_poly.pdbx_strand_id
1 'polypeptide(L)'
;MTTYGRPRLLTAADKRYRAYIEQFTIARKNQKAMRPPRQRDLFGGQAEVALRQWLGERIELDERRILEYEERRNRRGFIKYRELDALTIVGRHAHVFEIKASRTANALRRAVGQLQETRAILRLLYPTVAVTILLVDTGIPASVEAVAALMAGERPPSRRPELFSEVLTAVPALRFAEDLAAAGTDGEAIGVLRFSVEAIIAIAGAEHLALDWDADDEEPEEPDEPRPTSSLYATSSADEPNPTAEDDDDDNPLAAALRKAGLS
;
A
#
# COMPACT_ATOMS: atom_id res chain seq x y z
N MET A 1 3.49 -18.73 13.37
CA MET A 1 3.03 -18.79 11.99
C MET A 1 1.71 -18.04 11.91
N THR A 2 1.58 -17.08 11.01
CA THR A 2 0.32 -16.33 10.80
C THR A 2 -0.59 -17.16 9.90
N THR A 3 -1.86 -17.28 10.27
CA THR A 3 -2.89 -17.93 9.44
C THR A 3 -4.04 -16.97 9.20
N TYR A 4 -4.72 -17.13 8.07
CA TYR A 4 -5.83 -16.30 7.66
C TYR A 4 -7.13 -17.10 7.64
N GLY A 5 -8.25 -16.45 7.95
CA GLY A 5 -9.56 -17.09 7.94
C GLY A 5 -10.68 -16.11 7.65
N ARG A 6 -11.84 -16.66 7.34
CA ARG A 6 -13.11 -15.93 7.15
C ARG A 6 -13.02 -14.72 6.20
N PRO A 7 -12.34 -14.83 5.05
CA PRO A 7 -12.26 -13.70 4.13
C PRO A 7 -13.64 -13.37 3.55
N ARG A 8 -13.90 -12.07 3.37
CA ARG A 8 -15.10 -11.56 2.68
C ARG A 8 -14.72 -10.33 1.88
N LEU A 9 -15.36 -10.14 0.73
CA LEU A 9 -15.29 -8.93 -0.05
C LEU A 9 -16.47 -8.04 0.27
N LEU A 10 -16.23 -6.80 0.61
CA LEU A 10 -17.19 -5.78 1.01
C LEU A 10 -17.06 -4.56 0.11
N THR A 11 -18.14 -3.80 -0.01
CA THR A 11 -18.08 -2.46 -0.60
C THR A 11 -17.61 -1.44 0.43
N ALA A 12 -17.15 -0.27 -0.03
CA ALA A 12 -16.79 0.84 0.85
C ALA A 12 -17.99 1.38 1.66
N ALA A 13 -19.23 1.03 1.28
CA ALA A 13 -20.45 1.39 1.99
C ALA A 13 -20.79 0.48 3.18
N ASP A 14 -20.07 -0.63 3.38
CA ASP A 14 -20.32 -1.57 4.47
C ASP A 14 -20.21 -0.88 5.84
N LYS A 15 -21.21 -1.13 6.70
CA LYS A 15 -21.33 -0.45 8.01
C LYS A 15 -20.17 -0.79 8.96
N ARG A 16 -19.68 -2.04 8.96
CA ARG A 16 -18.57 -2.46 9.84
C ARG A 16 -17.27 -1.83 9.39
N TYR A 17 -17.03 -1.82 8.07
CA TYR A 17 -15.87 -1.15 7.50
C TYR A 17 -15.88 0.35 7.80
N ARG A 18 -17.02 1.04 7.64
CA ARG A 18 -17.14 2.46 7.98
C ARG A 18 -16.85 2.74 9.45
N ALA A 19 -17.44 1.94 10.36
CA ALA A 19 -17.17 2.09 11.79
C ALA A 19 -15.69 1.90 12.13
N TYR A 20 -15.05 0.92 11.48
CA TYR A 20 -13.60 0.70 11.62
C TYR A 20 -12.79 1.92 11.16
N ILE A 21 -13.09 2.48 9.98
CA ILE A 21 -12.40 3.68 9.46
C ILE A 21 -12.61 4.89 10.37
N GLU A 22 -13.82 5.10 10.88
CA GLU A 22 -14.12 6.21 11.81
C GLU A 22 -13.27 6.09 13.08
N GLN A 23 -13.21 4.94 13.71
CA GLN A 23 -12.37 4.70 14.89
C GLN A 23 -10.89 4.96 14.59
N PHE A 24 -10.40 4.49 13.46
CA PHE A 24 -9.02 4.70 13.05
C PHE A 24 -8.70 6.17 12.77
N THR A 25 -9.62 6.89 12.14
CA THR A 25 -9.48 8.33 11.85
C THR A 25 -9.45 9.16 13.14
N ILE A 26 -10.28 8.81 14.12
CA ILE A 26 -10.31 9.49 15.43
C ILE A 26 -8.98 9.24 16.15
N ALA A 27 -8.50 8.01 16.20
CA ALA A 27 -7.22 7.68 16.83
C ALA A 27 -6.04 8.44 16.18
N ARG A 28 -6.06 8.59 14.86
CA ARG A 28 -5.02 9.32 14.12
C ARG A 28 -5.04 10.84 14.34
N LYS A 29 -6.23 11.46 14.42
CA LYS A 29 -6.36 12.90 14.69
C LYS A 29 -5.76 13.33 16.03
N ASN A 30 -5.70 12.40 16.98
CA ASN A 30 -5.14 12.66 18.30
C ASN A 30 -3.61 12.55 18.34
N GLN A 31 -2.96 12.05 17.29
CA GLN A 31 -1.55 11.68 17.35
C GLN A 31 -0.55 12.69 16.77
N LYS A 32 -0.91 13.57 15.82
CA LYS A 32 -0.01 14.65 15.32
C LYS A 32 -0.77 15.59 14.38
N ALA A 33 -0.40 16.89 14.39
CA ALA A 33 -0.73 17.78 13.28
C ALA A 33 -0.23 17.15 11.98
N MET A 34 -1.14 16.84 11.05
CA MET A 34 -0.77 16.22 9.80
C MET A 34 0.04 17.23 8.98
N ARG A 35 1.23 16.83 8.57
CA ARG A 35 2.01 17.56 7.58
C ARG A 35 1.19 17.62 6.27
N PRO A 36 1.19 18.76 5.55
CA PRO A 36 0.55 18.81 4.25
C PRO A 36 1.14 17.74 3.33
N PRO A 37 0.31 17.10 2.47
CA PRO A 37 0.80 16.10 1.54
C PRO A 37 1.81 16.73 0.57
N ARG A 38 2.89 16.00 0.26
CA ARG A 38 3.85 16.42 -0.76
C ARG A 38 3.21 16.33 -2.15
N GLN A 39 3.70 17.10 -3.12
CA GLN A 39 3.22 17.08 -4.51
C GLN A 39 3.27 15.65 -5.10
N ARG A 40 4.31 14.89 -4.79
CA ARG A 40 4.43 13.47 -5.20
C ARG A 40 3.37 12.56 -4.58
N ASP A 41 2.97 12.83 -3.34
CA ASP A 41 1.89 12.06 -2.68
C ASP A 41 0.54 12.37 -3.33
N LEU A 42 0.32 13.65 -3.71
CA LEU A 42 -0.87 14.08 -4.46
C LEU A 42 -0.90 13.43 -5.85
N PHE A 43 0.23 13.48 -6.58
CA PHE A 43 0.37 12.81 -7.87
C PHE A 43 0.08 11.32 -7.76
N GLY A 44 0.61 10.64 -6.74
CA GLY A 44 0.37 9.22 -6.52
C GLY A 44 -1.12 8.88 -6.40
N GLY A 45 -1.88 9.66 -5.61
CA GLY A 45 -3.32 9.50 -5.48
C GLY A 45 -4.09 9.80 -6.77
N GLN A 46 -3.68 10.84 -7.52
CA GLN A 46 -4.28 11.20 -8.80
C GLN A 46 -4.00 10.13 -9.88
N ALA A 47 -2.79 9.61 -9.93
CA ALA A 47 -2.40 8.51 -10.83
C ALA A 47 -3.19 7.21 -10.50
N GLU A 48 -3.44 6.94 -9.21
CA GLU A 48 -4.28 5.81 -8.79
C GLU A 48 -5.71 5.93 -9.34
N VAL A 49 -6.32 7.12 -9.21
CA VAL A 49 -7.66 7.39 -9.76
C VAL A 49 -7.67 7.22 -11.27
N ALA A 50 -6.69 7.81 -11.96
CA ALA A 50 -6.59 7.73 -13.43
C ALA A 50 -6.42 6.29 -13.93
N LEU A 51 -5.54 5.52 -13.31
CA LEU A 51 -5.32 4.11 -13.70
C LEU A 51 -6.50 3.21 -13.35
N ARG A 52 -7.21 3.48 -12.24
CA ARG A 52 -8.45 2.75 -11.94
C ARG A 52 -9.54 3.03 -12.98
N GLN A 53 -9.70 4.28 -13.42
CA GLN A 53 -10.61 4.63 -14.50
C GLN A 53 -10.19 3.96 -15.82
N TRP A 54 -8.91 4.05 -16.18
CA TRP A 54 -8.33 3.40 -17.36
C TRP A 54 -8.57 1.88 -17.37
N LEU A 55 -8.46 1.20 -16.21
CA LEU A 55 -8.83 -0.20 -16.06
C LEU A 55 -10.32 -0.42 -16.29
N GLY A 56 -11.19 0.38 -15.66
CA GLY A 56 -12.64 0.25 -15.77
C GLY A 56 -13.19 0.44 -17.19
N GLU A 57 -12.46 1.17 -18.05
CA GLU A 57 -12.78 1.30 -19.49
C GLU A 57 -12.47 0.02 -20.30
N ARG A 58 -11.64 -0.89 -19.74
CA ARG A 58 -11.11 -2.08 -20.44
C ARG A 58 -11.60 -3.39 -19.85
N ILE A 59 -11.90 -3.41 -18.56
CA ILE A 59 -12.38 -4.57 -17.84
C ILE A 59 -13.43 -4.16 -16.82
N GLU A 60 -14.38 -5.07 -16.55
CA GLU A 60 -15.38 -4.85 -15.51
C GLU A 60 -14.74 -4.97 -14.13
N LEU A 61 -14.79 -3.88 -13.35
CA LEU A 61 -14.26 -3.84 -11.98
C LEU A 61 -15.36 -4.18 -10.97
N ASP A 62 -14.99 -4.97 -9.96
CA ASP A 62 -15.87 -5.29 -8.84
C ASP A 62 -15.84 -4.17 -7.79
N GLU A 63 -17.01 -3.71 -7.36
CA GLU A 63 -17.15 -2.67 -6.33
C GLU A 63 -16.76 -3.16 -4.93
N ARG A 64 -16.74 -4.48 -4.71
CA ARG A 64 -16.39 -5.11 -3.43
C ARG A 64 -14.88 -5.19 -3.25
N ARG A 65 -14.22 -4.07 -3.20
CA ARG A 65 -12.77 -3.96 -3.10
C ARG A 65 -12.22 -3.86 -1.68
N ILE A 66 -13.06 -4.01 -0.67
CA ILE A 66 -12.62 -4.08 0.72
C ILE A 66 -12.55 -5.56 1.14
N LEU A 67 -11.34 -6.05 1.37
CA LEU A 67 -11.09 -7.40 1.84
C LEU A 67 -11.10 -7.41 3.36
N GLU A 68 -12.17 -7.96 3.98
CA GLU A 68 -12.22 -8.27 5.41
C GLU A 68 -11.67 -9.68 5.62
N TYR A 69 -10.82 -9.88 6.61
CA TYR A 69 -10.29 -11.20 6.96
C TYR A 69 -9.90 -11.27 8.44
N GLU A 70 -9.87 -12.50 8.98
CA GLU A 70 -9.34 -12.78 10.29
C GLU A 70 -7.86 -13.16 10.18
N GLU A 71 -6.99 -12.40 10.84
CA GLU A 71 -5.59 -12.78 11.03
C GLU A 71 -5.43 -13.44 12.40
N ARG A 72 -4.84 -14.63 12.43
CA ARG A 72 -4.61 -15.39 13.66
C ARG A 72 -3.12 -15.45 13.97
N ARG A 73 -2.77 -14.92 15.14
CA ARG A 73 -1.42 -15.00 15.72
C ARG A 73 -1.52 -15.53 17.15
N ASN A 74 -0.73 -16.52 17.49
CA ASN A 74 -0.65 -17.05 18.87
C ASN A 74 -2.03 -17.33 19.48
N ARG A 75 -2.92 -18.03 18.76
CA ARG A 75 -4.31 -18.38 19.18
C ARG A 75 -5.29 -17.21 19.31
N ARG A 76 -4.87 -15.97 19.02
CA ARG A 76 -5.76 -14.80 18.95
C ARG A 76 -6.12 -14.50 17.50
N GLY A 77 -7.39 -14.17 17.25
CA GLY A 77 -7.89 -13.76 15.94
C GLY A 77 -8.24 -12.28 15.95
N PHE A 78 -7.78 -11.55 14.94
CA PHE A 78 -8.06 -10.13 14.76
C PHE A 78 -8.72 -9.93 13.40
N ILE A 79 -9.84 -9.20 13.36
CA ILE A 79 -10.45 -8.80 12.10
C ILE A 79 -9.66 -7.63 11.53
N LYS A 80 -9.25 -7.79 10.28
CA LYS A 80 -8.54 -6.78 9.52
C LYS A 80 -9.27 -6.47 8.23
N TYR A 81 -9.03 -5.26 7.74
CA TYR A 81 -9.54 -4.78 6.47
C TYR A 81 -8.38 -4.35 5.59
N ARG A 82 -8.49 -4.68 4.31
CA ARG A 82 -7.54 -4.27 3.27
C ARG A 82 -8.32 -3.72 2.09
N GLU A 83 -8.05 -2.49 1.74
CA GLU A 83 -8.55 -1.92 0.51
C GLU A 83 -7.71 -2.42 -0.66
N LEU A 84 -8.35 -2.87 -1.73
CA LEU A 84 -7.74 -3.26 -2.99
C LEU A 84 -7.89 -2.08 -3.94
N ASP A 85 -6.82 -1.69 -4.63
CA ASP A 85 -6.88 -0.55 -5.55
C ASP A 85 -7.84 -0.84 -6.71
N ALA A 86 -7.78 -2.06 -7.29
CA ALA A 86 -8.79 -2.55 -8.20
C ALA A 86 -8.91 -4.08 -8.14
N LEU A 87 -10.09 -4.58 -8.45
CA LEU A 87 -10.43 -6.00 -8.45
C LEU A 87 -11.37 -6.30 -9.61
N THR A 88 -11.13 -7.41 -10.31
CA THR A 88 -12.12 -8.01 -11.22
C THR A 88 -12.36 -9.47 -10.86
N ILE A 89 -13.57 -9.94 -11.03
CA ILE A 89 -13.96 -11.32 -10.75
C ILE A 89 -14.72 -11.87 -11.96
N VAL A 90 -14.17 -12.91 -12.57
CA VAL A 90 -14.79 -13.60 -13.70
C VAL A 90 -14.99 -15.06 -13.30
N GLY A 91 -16.23 -15.43 -13.00
CA GLY A 91 -16.57 -16.76 -12.52
C GLY A 91 -15.87 -17.09 -11.19
N ARG A 92 -14.88 -17.98 -11.23
CA ARG A 92 -14.10 -18.39 -10.05
C ARG A 92 -12.67 -17.85 -10.05
N HIS A 93 -12.36 -16.90 -10.93
CA HIS A 93 -11.06 -16.26 -11.05
C HIS A 93 -11.14 -14.84 -10.52
N ALA A 94 -10.28 -14.48 -9.60
CA ALA A 94 -10.10 -13.12 -9.13
C ALA A 94 -8.78 -12.55 -9.65
N HIS A 95 -8.77 -11.30 -10.08
CA HIS A 95 -7.56 -10.60 -10.47
C HIS A 95 -7.50 -9.27 -9.70
N VAL A 96 -6.46 -9.12 -8.88
CA VAL A 96 -6.21 -7.93 -8.07
C VAL A 96 -5.15 -7.08 -8.76
N PHE A 97 -5.41 -5.79 -8.81
CA PHE A 97 -4.44 -4.80 -9.27
C PHE A 97 -4.04 -3.91 -8.09
N GLU A 98 -2.75 -3.72 -7.93
CA GLU A 98 -2.14 -2.78 -7.00
C GLU A 98 -1.52 -1.66 -7.80
N ILE A 99 -1.85 -0.41 -7.48
CA ILE A 99 -1.35 0.76 -8.20
C ILE A 99 -0.26 1.42 -7.36
N LYS A 100 0.92 1.60 -7.93
CA LYS A 100 2.06 2.21 -7.23
C LYS A 100 2.72 3.27 -8.08
N ALA A 101 2.72 4.52 -7.60
CA ALA A 101 3.59 5.56 -8.12
C ALA A 101 4.87 5.58 -7.29
N SER A 102 6.02 5.30 -7.88
CA SER A 102 7.27 5.24 -7.13
C SER A 102 8.51 5.46 -8.00
N ARG A 103 9.50 6.12 -7.40
CA ARG A 103 10.87 6.25 -7.93
C ARG A 103 11.84 5.22 -7.37
N THR A 104 11.41 4.34 -6.46
CA THR A 104 12.30 3.41 -5.77
C THR A 104 11.89 1.96 -5.91
N ALA A 105 12.90 1.09 -6.04
CA ALA A 105 12.74 -0.35 -6.07
C ALA A 105 12.10 -0.93 -4.78
N ASN A 106 12.29 -0.27 -3.64
CA ASN A 106 11.75 -0.73 -2.36
C ASN A 106 10.23 -0.72 -2.32
N ALA A 107 9.58 0.20 -3.02
CA ALA A 107 8.14 0.23 -3.14
C ALA A 107 7.60 -1.03 -3.85
N LEU A 108 8.28 -1.50 -4.90
CA LEU A 108 7.95 -2.75 -5.58
C LEU A 108 8.11 -3.96 -4.65
N ARG A 109 9.20 -4.05 -3.89
CA ARG A 109 9.42 -5.15 -2.93
C ARG A 109 8.33 -5.20 -1.87
N ARG A 110 7.91 -4.04 -1.35
CA ARG A 110 6.79 -3.96 -0.39
C ARG A 110 5.46 -4.39 -1.04
N ALA A 111 5.18 -3.92 -2.25
CA ALA A 111 3.98 -4.33 -2.99
C ALA A 111 3.93 -5.84 -3.25
N VAL A 112 5.08 -6.47 -3.54
CA VAL A 112 5.17 -7.92 -3.71
C VAL A 112 4.73 -8.66 -2.45
N GLY A 113 5.29 -8.32 -1.28
CA GLY A 113 4.90 -8.95 -0.02
C GLY A 113 3.42 -8.79 0.28
N GLN A 114 2.89 -7.60 0.04
CA GLN A 114 1.51 -7.23 0.20
C GLN A 114 0.57 -8.05 -0.71
N LEU A 115 0.92 -8.17 -1.99
CA LEU A 115 0.13 -8.92 -2.96
C LEU A 115 0.20 -10.44 -2.74
N GLN A 116 1.34 -10.96 -2.29
CA GLN A 116 1.46 -12.37 -1.90
C GLN A 116 0.51 -12.71 -0.74
N GLU A 117 0.45 -11.84 0.27
CA GLU A 117 -0.49 -11.98 1.38
C GLU A 117 -1.94 -11.88 0.89
N THR A 118 -2.28 -10.86 0.09
CA THR A 118 -3.61 -10.68 -0.51
C THR A 118 -4.04 -11.91 -1.30
N ARG A 119 -3.15 -12.45 -2.14
CA ARG A 119 -3.37 -13.68 -2.91
C ARG A 119 -3.67 -14.86 -1.99
N ALA A 120 -2.87 -15.06 -0.93
CA ALA A 120 -3.07 -16.15 0.02
C ALA A 120 -4.45 -16.07 0.71
N ILE A 121 -4.90 -14.88 1.06
CA ILE A 121 -6.21 -14.66 1.68
C ILE A 121 -7.33 -14.90 0.66
N LEU A 122 -7.23 -14.34 -0.55
CA LEU A 122 -8.26 -14.48 -1.59
C LEU A 122 -8.36 -15.89 -2.15
N ARG A 123 -7.30 -16.70 -2.10
CA ARG A 123 -7.35 -18.13 -2.44
C ARG A 123 -8.26 -18.96 -1.54
N LEU A 124 -8.66 -18.44 -0.39
CA LEU A 124 -9.70 -19.07 0.44
C LEU A 124 -11.12 -18.86 -0.13
N LEU A 125 -11.31 -17.88 -1.04
CA LEU A 125 -12.59 -17.61 -1.73
C LEU A 125 -12.57 -18.07 -3.19
N TYR A 126 -11.44 -17.89 -3.87
CA TYR A 126 -11.31 -18.13 -5.31
C TYR A 126 -10.16 -19.09 -5.58
N PRO A 127 -10.37 -20.17 -6.33
CA PRO A 127 -9.32 -21.16 -6.62
C PRO A 127 -8.17 -20.58 -7.44
N THR A 128 -8.45 -19.56 -8.24
CA THR A 128 -7.44 -18.87 -9.04
C THR A 128 -7.43 -17.39 -8.69
N VAL A 129 -6.26 -16.89 -8.29
CA VAL A 129 -6.05 -15.46 -7.97
C VAL A 129 -4.80 -14.97 -8.69
N ALA A 130 -4.99 -14.15 -9.70
CA ALA A 130 -3.93 -13.38 -10.35
C ALA A 130 -3.71 -12.06 -9.60
N VAL A 131 -2.50 -11.56 -9.62
CA VAL A 131 -2.15 -10.25 -9.03
C VAL A 131 -1.20 -9.50 -9.94
N THR A 132 -1.40 -8.20 -10.08
CA THR A 132 -0.63 -7.33 -10.97
C THR A 132 -0.35 -6.00 -10.31
N ILE A 133 0.87 -5.50 -10.46
CA ILE A 133 1.27 -4.15 -10.08
C ILE A 133 1.16 -3.26 -11.33
N LEU A 134 0.36 -2.20 -11.25
CA LEU A 134 0.40 -1.10 -12.21
C LEU A 134 1.39 -0.07 -11.65
N LEU A 135 2.61 -0.10 -12.18
CA LEU A 135 3.70 0.76 -11.73
C LEU A 135 3.71 2.04 -12.53
N VAL A 136 3.40 3.16 -11.88
CA VAL A 136 3.71 4.48 -12.41
C VAL A 136 5.15 4.80 -12.03
N ASP A 137 6.01 4.73 -13.01
CA ASP A 137 7.44 4.93 -12.82
C ASP A 137 7.78 6.41 -12.85
N THR A 138 8.13 6.92 -11.69
CA THR A 138 8.52 8.32 -11.49
C THR A 138 10.03 8.51 -11.35
N GLY A 139 10.85 7.49 -11.63
CA GLY A 139 12.31 7.64 -11.58
C GLY A 139 13.11 6.37 -11.31
N ILE A 140 12.56 5.15 -11.50
CA ILE A 140 13.38 3.94 -11.48
C ILE A 140 14.16 3.85 -12.80
N PRO A 141 15.49 3.86 -12.78
CA PRO A 141 16.28 3.89 -14.02
C PRO A 141 16.02 2.66 -14.89
N ALA A 142 15.80 2.88 -16.18
CA ALA A 142 15.61 1.81 -17.15
C ALA A 142 16.94 1.29 -17.74
N SER A 143 18.01 2.11 -17.71
CA SER A 143 19.30 1.80 -18.31
C SER A 143 20.48 2.24 -17.45
N VAL A 144 21.66 1.70 -17.76
CA VAL A 144 22.92 2.06 -17.09
C VAL A 144 23.26 3.54 -17.33
N GLU A 145 22.95 4.04 -18.51
CA GLU A 145 23.17 5.45 -18.89
C GLU A 145 22.29 6.38 -18.02
N ALA A 146 21.03 5.99 -17.75
CA ALA A 146 20.16 6.74 -16.86
C ALA A 146 20.70 6.75 -15.41
N VAL A 147 21.26 5.64 -14.93
CA VAL A 147 21.95 5.60 -13.62
C VAL A 147 23.16 6.53 -13.62
N ALA A 148 23.99 6.48 -14.66
CA ALA A 148 25.17 7.33 -14.75
C ALA A 148 24.79 8.83 -14.76
N ALA A 149 23.73 9.20 -15.48
CA ALA A 149 23.22 10.56 -15.51
C ALA A 149 22.73 11.02 -14.12
N LEU A 150 22.00 10.18 -13.39
CA LEU A 150 21.56 10.49 -12.03
C LEU A 150 22.74 10.65 -11.07
N MET A 151 23.77 9.80 -11.19
CA MET A 151 24.97 9.86 -10.34
C MET A 151 25.87 11.05 -10.67
N ALA A 152 25.79 11.61 -11.89
CA ALA A 152 26.54 12.79 -12.32
C ALA A 152 25.78 14.11 -12.14
N GLY A 153 24.52 14.07 -11.71
CA GLY A 153 23.68 15.25 -11.49
C GLY A 153 24.17 16.14 -10.34
N GLU A 154 23.57 17.31 -10.20
CA GLU A 154 23.93 18.28 -9.15
C GLU A 154 23.69 17.75 -7.72
N ARG A 155 22.70 16.89 -7.54
CA ARG A 155 22.33 16.22 -6.26
C ARG A 155 22.31 14.71 -6.45
N PRO A 156 23.48 14.06 -6.53
CA PRO A 156 23.50 12.61 -6.74
C PRO A 156 22.92 11.88 -5.51
N PRO A 157 22.19 10.78 -5.73
CA PRO A 157 21.72 9.96 -4.62
C PRO A 157 22.89 9.37 -3.85
N SER A 158 22.73 9.18 -2.53
CA SER A 158 23.77 8.63 -1.64
C SER A 158 24.16 7.18 -1.97
N ARG A 159 23.31 6.47 -2.71
CA ARG A 159 23.55 5.11 -3.21
C ARG A 159 23.18 5.04 -4.68
N ARG A 160 23.90 4.18 -5.41
CA ARG A 160 23.57 3.88 -6.81
C ARG A 160 22.10 3.39 -6.89
N PRO A 161 21.25 4.02 -7.69
CA PRO A 161 19.89 3.53 -7.95
C PRO A 161 19.93 2.16 -8.63
N GLU A 162 19.01 1.28 -8.25
CA GLU A 162 18.86 -0.01 -8.90
C GLU A 162 18.14 0.15 -10.24
N LEU A 163 18.58 -0.59 -11.24
CA LEU A 163 17.87 -0.70 -12.51
C LEU A 163 16.57 -1.48 -12.34
N PHE A 164 15.55 -1.15 -13.10
CA PHE A 164 14.30 -1.93 -13.11
C PHE A 164 14.54 -3.41 -13.42
N SER A 165 15.45 -3.72 -14.36
CA SER A 165 15.85 -5.10 -14.67
C SER A 165 16.53 -5.83 -13.51
N GLU A 166 17.34 -5.11 -12.73
CA GLU A 166 17.98 -5.65 -11.52
C GLU A 166 16.92 -6.02 -10.48
N VAL A 167 15.89 -5.18 -10.30
CA VAL A 167 14.76 -5.44 -9.39
C VAL A 167 13.99 -6.69 -9.82
N LEU A 168 13.69 -6.84 -11.12
CA LEU A 168 13.01 -8.04 -11.63
C LEU A 168 13.84 -9.30 -11.40
N THR A 169 15.16 -9.21 -11.53
CA THR A 169 16.08 -10.33 -11.28
C THR A 169 16.15 -10.66 -9.78
N ALA A 170 16.21 -9.65 -8.93
CA ALA A 170 16.31 -9.83 -7.48
C ALA A 170 15.01 -10.29 -6.81
N VAL A 171 13.86 -10.15 -7.49
CA VAL A 171 12.54 -10.54 -6.99
C VAL A 171 11.91 -11.55 -7.96
N PRO A 172 12.20 -12.84 -7.82
CA PRO A 172 11.77 -13.88 -8.77
C PRO A 172 10.25 -14.02 -8.96
N ALA A 173 9.47 -13.49 -8.02
CA ALA A 173 8.01 -13.46 -8.11
C ALA A 173 7.49 -12.45 -9.15
N LEU A 174 8.28 -11.43 -9.52
CA LEU A 174 7.88 -10.41 -10.49
C LEU A 174 8.07 -10.90 -11.93
N ARG A 175 7.11 -10.56 -12.79
CA ARG A 175 7.19 -10.74 -14.24
C ARG A 175 6.73 -9.46 -14.93
N PHE A 176 7.59 -8.93 -15.79
CA PHE A 176 7.19 -7.83 -16.64
C PHE A 176 6.10 -8.27 -17.63
N ALA A 177 5.06 -7.48 -17.76
CA ALA A 177 3.97 -7.68 -18.70
C ALA A 177 3.91 -6.48 -19.65
N GLU A 178 3.75 -6.75 -20.93
CA GLU A 178 3.66 -5.71 -21.96
C GLU A 178 2.25 -5.10 -22.01
N ASP A 179 1.24 -5.88 -21.64
CA ASP A 179 -0.15 -5.46 -21.62
C ASP A 179 -0.97 -6.16 -20.51
N LEU A 180 -2.23 -5.76 -20.38
CA LEU A 180 -3.16 -6.34 -19.41
C LEU A 180 -3.45 -7.83 -19.65
N ALA A 181 -3.45 -8.29 -20.91
CA ALA A 181 -3.74 -9.67 -21.24
C ALA A 181 -2.60 -10.59 -20.77
N ALA A 182 -1.36 -10.13 -20.91
CA ALA A 182 -0.18 -10.86 -20.43
C ALA A 182 -0.06 -10.84 -18.90
N ALA A 183 -0.55 -9.79 -18.24
CA ALA A 183 -0.33 -9.56 -16.82
C ALA A 183 -1.01 -10.56 -15.87
N GLY A 184 -2.04 -11.27 -16.30
CA GLY A 184 -2.83 -12.21 -15.47
C GLY A 184 -2.63 -13.67 -15.80
N THR A 185 -1.73 -14.01 -16.70
CA THR A 185 -1.61 -15.37 -17.26
C THR A 185 -0.92 -16.37 -16.32
N ASP A 186 0.00 -15.90 -15.48
CA ASP A 186 0.71 -16.75 -14.51
C ASP A 186 0.11 -16.55 -13.11
N GLY A 187 -0.60 -17.55 -12.60
CA GLY A 187 -1.24 -17.52 -11.29
C GLY A 187 -0.26 -17.49 -10.11
N GLU A 188 1.03 -17.80 -10.31
CA GLU A 188 2.05 -17.78 -9.26
C GLU A 188 2.93 -16.52 -9.32
N ALA A 189 3.16 -15.96 -10.49
CA ALA A 189 3.88 -14.71 -10.63
C ALA A 189 3.02 -13.49 -10.26
N ILE A 190 3.68 -12.37 -10.07
CA ILE A 190 3.09 -11.04 -9.92
C ILE A 190 3.41 -10.28 -11.19
N GLY A 191 2.40 -9.97 -11.99
CA GLY A 191 2.56 -9.15 -13.19
C GLY A 191 3.01 -7.74 -12.82
N VAL A 192 3.87 -7.12 -13.61
CA VAL A 192 4.20 -5.69 -13.50
C VAL A 192 3.96 -5.05 -14.86
N LEU A 193 2.99 -4.17 -14.92
CA LEU A 193 2.72 -3.31 -16.07
C LEU A 193 3.20 -1.89 -15.74
N ARG A 194 4.12 -1.38 -16.56
CA ARG A 194 4.80 -0.10 -16.30
C ARG A 194 4.19 1.03 -17.10
N PHE A 195 3.93 2.14 -16.45
CA PHE A 195 3.47 3.38 -17.05
C PHE A 195 4.51 4.48 -16.81
N SER A 196 4.84 5.24 -17.83
CA SER A 196 5.60 6.47 -17.66
C SER A 196 4.72 7.61 -17.16
N VAL A 197 5.30 8.70 -16.67
CA VAL A 197 4.56 9.90 -16.29
C VAL A 197 3.79 10.46 -17.47
N GLU A 198 4.38 10.46 -18.67
CA GLU A 198 3.74 10.91 -19.91
C GLU A 198 2.50 10.06 -20.26
N ALA A 199 2.57 8.74 -20.01
CA ALA A 199 1.42 7.86 -20.21
C ALA A 199 0.27 8.22 -19.23
N ILE A 200 0.60 8.57 -17.99
CA ILE A 200 -0.40 9.02 -17.01
C ILE A 200 -0.98 10.38 -17.43
N ILE A 201 -0.15 11.31 -17.89
CA ILE A 201 -0.61 12.59 -18.44
C ILE A 201 -1.57 12.38 -19.62
N ALA A 202 -1.26 11.44 -20.51
CA ALA A 202 -2.14 11.12 -21.64
C ALA A 202 -3.48 10.49 -21.19
N ILE A 203 -3.51 9.79 -20.06
CA ILE A 203 -4.74 9.18 -19.51
C ILE A 203 -5.58 10.23 -18.76
N ALA A 204 -4.98 11.01 -17.90
CA ALA A 204 -5.67 11.88 -16.94
C ALA A 204 -5.83 13.33 -17.40
N GLY A 205 -4.95 13.83 -18.28
CA GLY A 205 -4.74 15.25 -18.55
C GLY A 205 -3.76 15.89 -17.56
N ALA A 206 -2.85 16.74 -18.05
CA ALA A 206 -1.83 17.37 -17.22
C ALA A 206 -2.43 18.27 -16.13
N GLU A 207 -3.56 18.90 -16.42
CA GLU A 207 -4.27 19.82 -15.52
C GLU A 207 -4.86 19.14 -14.27
N HIS A 208 -4.95 17.82 -14.29
CA HIS A 208 -5.48 17.01 -13.18
C HIS A 208 -4.37 16.37 -12.32
N LEU A 209 -3.10 16.65 -12.63
CA LEU A 209 -1.95 16.00 -12.00
C LEU A 209 -1.04 17.03 -11.33
N ALA A 210 -0.61 16.72 -10.11
CA ALA A 210 0.40 17.48 -9.38
C ALA A 210 1.79 17.13 -9.92
N LEU A 211 2.29 17.90 -10.89
CA LEU A 211 3.55 17.63 -11.61
C LEU A 211 4.73 18.50 -11.12
N ASP A 212 4.48 19.48 -10.27
CA ASP A 212 5.51 20.35 -9.69
C ASP A 212 6.18 19.67 -8.48
N TRP A 213 7.16 18.82 -8.77
CA TRP A 213 7.87 18.05 -7.75
C TRP A 213 9.15 18.74 -7.24
N ASP A 214 9.57 19.83 -7.87
CA ASP A 214 10.80 20.56 -7.49
C ASP A 214 10.66 21.11 -6.07
N ALA A 215 9.47 21.54 -5.69
CA ALA A 215 9.16 21.96 -4.32
C ALA A 215 9.35 20.87 -3.24
N ASP A 216 9.24 19.58 -3.61
CA ASP A 216 9.44 18.47 -2.68
C ASP A 216 10.93 18.17 -2.43
N ASP A 217 11.81 18.53 -3.36
CA ASP A 217 13.24 18.23 -3.31
C ASP A 217 14.01 19.21 -2.41
N GLU A 218 13.39 20.31 -2.00
CA GLU A 218 13.97 21.28 -1.04
C GLU A 218 13.92 20.78 0.41
N GLU A 219 13.08 19.76 0.71
CA GLU A 219 12.99 19.19 2.03
C GLU A 219 13.87 17.94 2.18
N PRO A 220 14.60 17.79 3.30
CA PRO A 220 15.40 16.59 3.56
C PRO A 220 14.48 15.36 3.58
N GLU A 221 14.86 14.31 2.86
CA GLU A 221 14.21 13.02 2.94
C GLU A 221 14.29 12.50 4.39
N GLU A 222 13.16 12.46 5.09
CA GLU A 222 13.11 11.71 6.34
C GLU A 222 13.45 10.24 6.03
N PRO A 223 14.24 9.58 6.89
CA PRO A 223 14.52 8.17 6.72
C PRO A 223 13.21 7.42 6.55
N ASP A 224 13.21 6.47 5.63
CA ASP A 224 12.06 5.68 5.15
C ASP A 224 11.43 4.86 6.31
N GLU A 225 10.88 5.56 7.30
CA GLU A 225 10.01 4.92 8.28
C GLU A 225 8.83 4.31 7.51
N PRO A 226 8.36 3.12 7.87
CA PRO A 226 7.28 2.46 7.18
C PRO A 226 6.04 3.35 7.24
N ARG A 227 5.89 4.24 6.25
CA ARG A 227 4.68 5.03 6.09
C ARG A 227 3.55 4.03 5.90
N PRO A 228 2.42 4.22 6.59
CA PRO A 228 1.23 3.50 6.21
C PRO A 228 0.94 3.92 4.76
N THR A 229 1.22 3.01 3.83
CA THR A 229 0.75 3.13 2.45
C THR A 229 -0.73 3.46 2.49
N SER A 230 -1.25 4.15 1.49
CA SER A 230 -2.68 4.50 1.35
C SER A 230 -3.62 3.28 1.39
N SER A 231 -3.10 2.07 1.24
CA SER A 231 -3.78 0.89 1.75
C SER A 231 -3.84 1.02 3.26
N LEU A 232 -5.04 1.11 3.78
CA LEU A 232 -5.39 1.16 5.21
C LEU A 232 -4.93 -0.12 5.93
N TYR A 233 -3.60 -0.33 5.97
CA TYR A 233 -2.99 -1.31 6.85
C TYR A 233 -2.94 -0.72 8.25
N ALA A 234 -4.06 -0.72 8.92
CA ALA A 234 -4.01 -0.68 10.35
C ALA A 234 -3.42 -2.03 10.81
N THR A 235 -2.11 -2.08 10.97
CA THR A 235 -1.58 -2.89 12.04
C THR A 235 -2.12 -2.26 13.31
N SER A 236 -3.30 -2.69 13.73
CA SER A 236 -3.76 -2.50 15.09
C SER A 236 -2.86 -3.33 15.99
N SER A 237 -1.65 -2.85 16.21
CA SER A 237 -0.94 -3.03 17.46
C SER A 237 -1.46 -1.96 18.41
N ALA A 238 -2.77 -1.90 18.60
CA ALA A 238 -3.28 -1.48 19.86
C ALA A 238 -2.92 -2.63 20.79
N ASP A 239 -1.91 -2.43 21.63
CA ASP A 239 -1.90 -3.05 22.94
C ASP A 239 -3.24 -2.71 23.56
N GLU A 240 -4.22 -3.60 23.39
CA GLU A 240 -5.34 -3.63 24.30
C GLU A 240 -4.74 -4.02 25.65
N PRO A 241 -5.04 -3.25 26.72
CA PRO A 241 -4.58 -3.59 28.05
C PRO A 241 -5.03 -5.00 28.35
N ASN A 242 -4.09 -5.86 28.66
CA ASN A 242 -4.29 -7.24 29.08
C ASN A 242 -5.21 -7.24 30.32
N PRO A 243 -6.44 -7.76 30.28
CA PRO A 243 -7.33 -7.73 31.46
C PRO A 243 -7.00 -8.81 32.50
N THR A 244 -5.83 -9.42 32.47
CA THR A 244 -5.37 -10.40 33.45
C THR A 244 -3.89 -10.22 33.78
N ALA A 245 -3.52 -9.07 34.33
CA ALA A 245 -2.41 -8.94 35.20
C ALA A 245 -2.97 -8.35 36.50
N GLU A 246 -3.15 -9.22 37.47
CA GLU A 246 -3.41 -8.85 38.82
C GLU A 246 -2.24 -8.00 39.33
N ASP A 247 -2.59 -6.84 39.90
CA ASP A 247 -1.93 -6.09 40.94
C ASP A 247 -0.39 -6.07 40.98
N ASP A 248 0.18 -5.03 40.39
CA ASP A 248 1.28 -4.29 40.98
C ASP A 248 1.15 -2.80 40.60
N ASP A 249 0.15 -2.15 41.21
CA ASP A 249 -0.24 -0.75 40.93
C ASP A 249 0.61 0.27 41.75
N ASP A 250 1.74 -0.14 42.33
CA ASP A 250 2.49 0.72 43.20
C ASP A 250 3.60 1.55 42.56
N ASP A 251 3.96 1.31 41.30
CA ASP A 251 5.07 2.03 40.63
C ASP A 251 4.66 2.97 39.48
N ASN A 252 3.40 3.37 39.39
CA ASN A 252 3.01 4.36 38.40
C ASN A 252 3.25 5.79 38.91
N PRO A 253 4.23 6.55 38.36
CA PRO A 253 4.58 7.88 38.85
C PRO A 253 3.41 8.90 38.69
N LEU A 254 2.47 8.65 37.77
CA LEU A 254 1.28 9.48 37.58
C LEU A 254 0.25 9.23 38.69
N ALA A 255 0.05 7.98 39.09
CA ALA A 255 -0.84 7.63 40.20
C ALA A 255 -0.31 8.19 41.54
N ALA A 256 1.01 8.17 41.74
CA ALA A 256 1.66 8.80 42.88
C ALA A 256 1.50 10.32 42.90
N ALA A 257 1.57 10.98 41.73
CA ALA A 257 1.37 12.43 41.58
C ALA A 257 -0.07 12.84 41.85
N LEU A 258 -1.06 12.07 41.38
CA LEU A 258 -2.49 12.32 41.62
C LEU A 258 -2.90 12.14 43.06
N ARG A 259 -2.38 11.12 43.74
CA ARG A 259 -2.55 10.91 45.23
C ARG A 259 -1.96 12.11 46.03
N LYS A 260 -0.80 12.63 45.60
CA LYS A 260 -0.15 13.78 46.24
C LYS A 260 -0.92 15.09 45.99
N ALA A 261 -1.70 15.18 44.91
CA ALA A 261 -2.54 16.30 44.61
C ALA A 261 -3.96 16.25 45.24
N GLY A 262 -4.28 15.18 45.97
CA GLY A 262 -5.58 15.01 46.62
C GLY A 262 -6.74 14.72 45.66
N LEU A 263 -6.42 14.23 44.47
CA LEU A 263 -7.38 13.81 43.42
C LEU A 263 -7.39 12.27 43.38
N SER A 264 -8.23 11.67 44.18
CA SER A 264 -8.51 10.23 44.19
C SER A 264 -9.81 9.94 43.43
#